data_a0117498304f594652740c06ac679af8
#
_entry.id   a0117498304f594652740c06ac679af8
#
_cell.length_a   1.000
_cell.length_b   1.000
_cell.length_c   1.000
_cell.angle_alpha   90.00
_cell.angle_beta   90.00
_cell.angle_gamma   90.00
#
_symmetry.space_group_name_H-M   'P 1'
#
loop_
_entity.id
_entity.type
_entity.pdbx_description
1 polymer ?
#
loop_
_entity_poly.entity_id
_entity_poly.type
_entity_poly.pdbx_seq_one_letter_code
_entity_poly.pdbx_strand_id
1 'polypeptide(L)' 'MGSVNASQIPEEQHMWTDIWNWRKKYYYPEDDDSWWKEFTETGIAIGEKYATKLSHEIIFAIFNDVQSRSKKRLLKF' A
#
# COMPACT_ATOMS: atom_id res chain seq x y z
N MET A 1 -18.83 -21.12 -8.10
CA MET A 1 -19.45 -20.00 -8.71
C MET A 1 -18.80 -18.74 -8.29
N GLY A 2 -18.34 -17.91 -8.57
CA GLY A 2 -17.68 -16.73 -8.08
C GLY A 2 -16.17 -16.77 -8.16
N SER A 3 -15.60 -17.92 -8.53
CA SER A 3 -14.15 -18.03 -8.68
C SER A 3 -13.75 -17.70 -10.11
N VAL A 4 -12.65 -16.99 -10.26
CA VAL A 4 -12.09 -16.68 -11.57
C VAL A 4 -10.60 -16.96 -11.54
N ASN A 5 -10.01 -17.19 -12.71
CA ASN A 5 -8.57 -17.28 -12.84
C ASN A 5 -7.97 -15.89 -12.88
N ALA A 6 -6.72 -15.77 -12.42
CA ALA A 6 -6.04 -14.47 -12.45
C ALA A 6 -6.00 -13.87 -13.85
N SER A 7 -5.95 -14.69 -14.88
CA SER A 7 -5.94 -14.21 -16.26
C SER A 7 -7.25 -13.53 -16.64
N GLN A 8 -8.31 -13.73 -15.88
CA GLN A 8 -9.61 -13.13 -16.17
C GLN A 8 -9.77 -11.76 -15.51
N ILE A 9 -8.87 -11.41 -14.59
CA ILE A 9 -8.88 -10.11 -13.91
C ILE A 9 -7.45 -9.55 -13.87
N PRO A 10 -6.85 -9.32 -15.04
CA PRO A 10 -5.43 -8.93 -15.06
C PRO A 10 -5.13 -7.62 -14.33
N GLU A 11 -6.06 -6.67 -14.36
CA GLU A 11 -5.82 -5.40 -13.65
C GLU A 11 -5.72 -5.62 -12.15
N GLU A 12 -6.59 -6.44 -11.60
CA GLU A 12 -6.55 -6.70 -10.16
C GLU A 12 -5.29 -7.47 -9.80
N GLN A 13 -4.88 -8.42 -10.64
CA GLN A 13 -3.65 -9.14 -10.41
C GLN A 13 -2.45 -8.20 -10.38
N HIS A 14 -2.40 -7.24 -11.31
CA HIS A 14 -1.33 -6.24 -11.33
C HIS A 14 -1.40 -5.35 -10.09
N MET A 15 -2.60 -5.01 -9.66
CA MET A 15 -2.80 -4.23 -8.44
C MET A 15 -2.18 -4.93 -7.23
N TRP A 16 -2.49 -6.22 -7.06
CA TRP A 16 -1.92 -6.98 -5.94
C TRP A 16 -0.41 -7.05 -6.01
N THR A 17 0.14 -7.23 -7.23
CA THR A 17 1.58 -7.27 -7.42
C THR A 17 2.22 -5.94 -7.04
N ASP A 18 1.65 -4.84 -7.50
CA ASP A 18 2.20 -3.51 -7.20
C ASP A 18 2.12 -3.21 -5.71
N ILE A 19 0.98 -3.53 -5.09
CA ILE A 19 0.81 -3.32 -3.65
C ILE A 19 1.78 -4.19 -2.87
N TRP A 20 1.95 -5.44 -3.28
CA TRP A 20 2.87 -6.36 -2.60
C TRP A 20 4.32 -5.88 -2.70
N ASN A 21 4.73 -5.41 -3.87
CA ASN A 21 6.09 -4.89 -4.04
C ASN A 21 6.31 -3.64 -3.19
N TRP A 22 5.33 -2.76 -3.13
CA TRP A 22 5.37 -1.59 -2.28
C TRP A 22 5.44 -1.99 -0.81
N ARG A 23 4.62 -2.94 -0.40
CA ARG A 23 4.61 -3.46 0.97
C ARG A 23 5.97 -4.01 1.36
N LYS A 24 6.58 -4.81 0.48
CA LYS A 24 7.88 -5.40 0.77
C LYS A 24 8.96 -4.34 0.90
N LYS A 25 8.96 -3.36 0.02
CA LYS A 25 10.00 -2.33 0.00
C LYS A 25 9.95 -1.46 1.24
N TYR A 26 8.77 -1.18 1.76
CA TYR A 26 8.59 -0.29 2.91
C TYR A 26 8.04 -1.03 4.13
N TYR A 27 8.42 -2.28 4.28
CA TYR A 27 7.87 -3.11 5.36
C TYR A 27 8.35 -2.64 6.73
N TYR A 28 9.62 -2.28 6.86
CA TYR A 28 10.19 -1.84 8.14
C TYR A 28 10.24 -0.32 8.15
N PRO A 29 9.43 0.33 9.00
CA PRO A 29 9.43 1.80 9.05
C PRO A 29 10.77 2.34 9.53
N GLU A 30 11.22 3.42 8.89
CA GLU A 30 12.43 4.11 9.25
C GLU A 30 12.11 5.47 9.82
N ASP A 31 13.03 6.00 10.61
CA ASP A 31 12.87 7.32 11.22
C ASP A 31 13.53 8.37 10.34
N ASP A 32 12.98 8.54 9.15
CA ASP A 32 13.53 9.41 8.12
C ASP A 32 12.37 9.99 7.32
N ASP A 33 12.29 11.31 7.27
CA ASP A 33 11.19 11.97 6.59
C ASP A 33 11.14 11.64 5.10
N SER A 34 12.29 11.47 4.45
CA SER A 34 12.28 11.12 3.04
C SER A 34 11.77 9.69 2.82
N TRP A 35 12.02 8.77 3.75
CA TRP A 35 11.44 7.44 3.68
C TRP A 35 9.90 7.50 3.73
N TRP A 36 9.37 8.29 4.68
CA TRP A 36 7.92 8.43 4.83
C TRP A 36 7.28 9.11 3.63
N LYS A 37 7.98 10.10 3.06
CA LYS A 37 7.51 10.77 1.87
C LYS A 37 7.42 9.80 0.70
N GLU A 38 8.47 9.03 0.46
CA GLU A 38 8.47 8.05 -0.63
C GLU A 38 7.42 6.98 -0.43
N PHE A 39 7.29 6.47 0.78
CA PHE A 39 6.29 5.47 1.11
C PHE A 39 4.89 5.99 0.80
N THR A 40 4.59 7.20 1.26
CA THR A 40 3.27 7.80 1.08
C THR A 40 2.99 8.09 -0.40
N GLU A 41 3.94 8.70 -1.08
CA GLU A 41 3.76 9.06 -2.49
C GLU A 41 3.59 7.82 -3.36
N THR A 42 4.35 6.77 -3.09
CA THR A 42 4.22 5.54 -3.85
C THR A 42 2.85 4.90 -3.63
N GLY A 43 2.38 4.89 -2.38
CA GLY A 43 1.05 4.36 -2.08
C GLY A 43 -0.05 5.14 -2.79
N ILE A 44 0.06 6.47 -2.78
CA ILE A 44 -0.91 7.32 -3.46
C ILE A 44 -0.90 7.06 -4.98
N ALA A 45 0.28 6.91 -5.55
CA ALA A 45 0.41 6.64 -6.99
C ALA A 45 -0.26 5.32 -7.36
N ILE A 46 -0.11 4.29 -6.53
CA ILE A 46 -0.79 3.02 -6.75
C ILE A 46 -2.30 3.21 -6.67
N GLY A 47 -2.77 3.97 -5.69
CA GLY A 47 -4.19 4.25 -5.54
C GLY A 47 -4.78 4.98 -6.73
N GLU A 48 -4.01 5.89 -7.33
CA GLU A 48 -4.45 6.59 -8.53
C GLU A 48 -4.46 5.70 -9.75
N LYS A 49 -3.46 4.82 -9.85
CA LYS A 49 -3.36 3.90 -10.97
C LYS A 49 -4.53 2.93 -11.03
N TYR A 50 -4.96 2.42 -9.89
CA TYR A 50 -6.02 1.41 -9.84
C TYR A 50 -7.37 1.96 -9.36
N ALA A 51 -7.46 3.17 -9.01
CA ALA A 51 -8.66 3.98 -8.70
C ALA A 51 -9.93 3.19 -8.32
N THR A 52 -9.81 2.19 -7.45
CA THR A 52 -10.94 1.42 -6.97
C THR A 52 -11.06 1.54 -5.46
N LYS A 53 -12.27 1.29 -4.95
CA LYS A 53 -12.46 1.29 -3.51
C LYS A 53 -11.57 0.26 -2.84
N LEU A 54 -11.45 -0.91 -3.45
CA LEU A 54 -10.62 -1.98 -2.89
C LEU A 54 -9.17 -1.55 -2.76
N SER A 55 -8.59 -0.96 -3.81
CA SER A 55 -7.19 -0.55 -3.75
C SER A 55 -6.99 0.52 -2.69
N HIS A 56 -7.91 1.48 -2.58
CA HIS A 56 -7.80 2.55 -1.59
C HIS A 56 -7.87 2.00 -0.18
N GLU A 57 -8.77 1.06 0.08
CA GLU A 57 -8.90 0.48 1.41
C GLU A 57 -7.66 -0.31 1.80
N ILE A 58 -7.09 -1.07 0.86
CA ILE A 58 -5.89 -1.85 1.13
C ILE A 58 -4.70 -0.92 1.41
N ILE A 59 -4.56 0.13 0.62
CA ILE A 59 -3.46 1.09 0.80
C ILE A 59 -3.59 1.78 2.14
N PHE A 60 -4.79 2.21 2.52
CA PHE A 60 -5.01 2.81 3.84
C PHE A 60 -4.69 1.84 4.97
N ALA A 61 -5.08 0.57 4.81
CA ALA A 61 -4.77 -0.44 5.81
C ALA A 61 -3.25 -0.59 5.99
N ILE A 62 -2.51 -0.53 4.89
CA ILE A 62 -1.06 -0.64 4.94
C ILE A 62 -0.45 0.62 5.57
N PHE A 63 -0.95 1.82 5.23
CA PHE A 63 -0.52 3.04 5.89
C PHE A 63 -0.68 2.92 7.41
N ASN A 64 -1.86 2.49 7.85
CA ASN A 64 -2.13 2.36 9.28
C ASN A 64 -1.25 1.32 9.94
N ASP A 65 -1.03 0.19 9.27
CA ASP A 65 -0.18 -0.85 9.81
C ASP A 65 1.27 -0.37 10.00
N VAL A 66 1.82 0.28 8.99
CA VAL A 66 3.19 0.77 9.06
C VAL A 66 3.31 1.85 10.13
N GLN A 67 2.35 2.78 10.20
CA GLN A 67 2.35 3.79 11.24
C GLN A 67 2.26 3.19 12.63
N SER A 68 1.46 2.14 12.80
CA SER A 68 1.29 1.53 14.11
C SER A 68 2.57 0.86 14.61
N ARG A 69 3.46 0.50 13.70
CA ARG A 69 4.74 -0.10 14.06
C ARG A 69 5.83 0.94 14.27
N SER A 70 5.56 2.21 13.96
CA SER A 70 6.52 3.28 14.14
C SER A 70 6.09 4.14 15.32
N LYS A 71 6.65 3.88 16.48
CA LYS A 71 6.28 4.60 17.71
C LYS A 71 6.49 6.09 17.57
N LYS A 72 7.54 6.49 16.88
CA LYS A 72 7.83 7.91 16.75
C LYS A 72 6.78 8.62 15.91
N ARG A 73 6.29 7.98 14.85
CA ARG A 73 5.25 8.57 14.02
C ARG A 73 3.90 8.62 14.73
N LEU A 74 3.59 7.59 15.53
CA LEU A 74 2.36 7.57 16.30
C LEU A 74 2.30 8.73 17.27
N LEU A 75 3.41 9.11 17.86
CA LEU A 75 3.43 10.19 18.84
C LEU A 75 3.12 11.55 18.23
N LYS A 76 3.09 11.68 16.92
CA LYS A 76 2.77 12.92 16.24
C LYS A 76 1.29 13.10 15.97
N PHE A 77 0.51 12.09 16.23
CA PHE A 77 -0.93 12.12 16.08
C PHE A 77 -1.61 12.15 17.44
#